data_cdb0cbce86f5958591b5799261f137f4
#
_entry.id   cdb0cbce86f5958591b5799261f137f4
#
_cell.length_a   1.000
_cell.length_b   1.000
_cell.length_c   1.000
_cell.angle_alpha   90.00
_cell.angle_beta   90.00
_cell.angle_gamma   90.00
#
_symmetry.space_group_name_H-M   'P 1'
#
loop_
_entity.id
_entity.type
_entity.pdbx_description
1 polymer ?
#
loop_
_entity_poly.entity_id
_entity_poly.type
_entity_poly.pdbx_seq_one_letter_code
_entity_poly.pdbx_strand_id
1 'polypeptide(L)'
;DTAAFLGIDDRVDPKNSIFGGAQYYARQTERVADTVDEPDRTWMALAAYNVGFNHLKDARKIVEWQGGNPDIWVDVSKALPLLAQRKWYSKVPYGYARGWEPVLYVNNIRSYYNILKWLTANDESGNPEGLEMPQEELPEPDVVEDEREITET
;
A
#
# COMPACT_ATOMS: atom_id res chain seq x y z
N ASP A 1 1.04 2.81 -20.01
CA ASP A 1 0.32 3.86 -19.29
C ASP A 1 -1.04 3.32 -18.85
N THR A 2 -1.35 3.44 -17.56
CA THR A 2 -2.58 2.89 -16.94
C THR A 2 -3.85 3.49 -17.54
N ALA A 3 -3.84 4.76 -17.93
CA ALA A 3 -4.98 5.42 -18.54
C ALA A 3 -5.33 4.84 -19.92
N ALA A 4 -4.30 4.60 -20.76
CA ALA A 4 -4.47 3.94 -22.05
C ALA A 4 -5.00 2.49 -21.89
N PHE A 5 -4.51 1.78 -20.88
CA PHE A 5 -4.97 0.43 -20.56
C PHE A 5 -6.43 0.39 -20.08
N LEU A 6 -6.92 1.47 -19.46
CA LEU A 6 -8.31 1.62 -19.00
C LEU A 6 -9.23 2.26 -20.04
N GLY A 7 -8.70 2.65 -21.21
CA GLY A 7 -9.48 3.34 -22.25
C GLY A 7 -9.93 4.75 -21.86
N ILE A 8 -9.13 5.43 -21.02
CA ILE A 8 -9.40 6.79 -20.55
C ILE A 8 -8.75 7.77 -21.52
N ASP A 9 -9.52 8.42 -22.37
CA ASP A 9 -9.03 9.37 -23.36
C ASP A 9 -8.66 10.73 -22.73
N ASP A 10 -9.39 11.16 -21.71
CA ASP A 10 -9.14 12.40 -20.99
C ASP A 10 -8.83 12.15 -19.50
N ARG A 11 -7.54 12.30 -19.15
CA ARG A 11 -7.04 12.17 -17.77
C ARG A 11 -7.31 13.41 -16.90
N VAL A 12 -7.71 14.50 -17.50
CA VAL A 12 -7.97 15.76 -16.79
C VAL A 12 -9.43 15.83 -16.31
N ASP A 13 -10.33 15.04 -16.92
CA ASP A 13 -11.71 14.93 -16.43
C ASP A 13 -11.75 14.20 -15.07
N PRO A 14 -12.22 14.88 -13.99
CA PRO A 14 -12.30 14.28 -12.65
C PRO A 14 -13.14 13.00 -12.59
N LYS A 15 -14.23 12.93 -13.35
CA LYS A 15 -15.08 11.73 -13.43
C LYS A 15 -14.31 10.53 -13.97
N ASN A 16 -13.65 10.71 -15.12
CA ASN A 16 -12.88 9.65 -15.76
C ASN A 16 -11.73 9.19 -14.86
N SER A 17 -11.08 10.11 -14.14
CA SER A 17 -10.01 9.81 -13.19
C SER A 17 -10.51 8.99 -12.01
N ILE A 18 -11.65 9.34 -11.42
CA ILE A 18 -12.26 8.62 -10.29
C ILE A 18 -12.71 7.20 -10.71
N PHE A 19 -13.46 7.09 -11.81
CA PHE A 19 -13.94 5.80 -12.29
C PHE A 19 -12.78 4.89 -12.74
N GLY A 20 -11.80 5.45 -13.44
CA GLY A 20 -10.62 4.69 -13.85
C GLY A 20 -9.80 4.22 -12.67
N GLY A 21 -9.61 5.04 -11.65
CA GLY A 21 -8.95 4.67 -10.40
C GLY A 21 -9.69 3.53 -9.69
N ALA A 22 -11.01 3.63 -9.58
CA ALA A 22 -11.84 2.59 -8.97
C ALA A 22 -11.80 1.26 -9.75
N GLN A 23 -11.87 1.31 -11.09
CA GLN A 23 -11.72 0.12 -11.93
C GLN A 23 -10.34 -0.52 -11.79
N TYR A 24 -9.28 0.30 -11.76
CA TYR A 24 -7.93 -0.22 -11.60
C TYR A 24 -7.75 -0.87 -10.22
N TYR A 25 -8.28 -0.26 -9.17
CA TYR A 25 -8.29 -0.85 -7.82
C TYR A 25 -9.03 -2.19 -7.79
N ALA A 26 -10.24 -2.26 -8.35
CA ALA A 26 -11.01 -3.50 -8.43
C ALA A 26 -10.22 -4.64 -9.10
N ARG A 27 -9.52 -4.33 -10.20
CA ARG A 27 -8.64 -5.30 -10.86
C ARG A 27 -7.47 -5.75 -9.99
N GLN A 28 -6.90 -4.85 -9.16
CA GLN A 28 -5.85 -5.27 -8.22
C GLN A 28 -6.42 -6.21 -7.16
N THR A 29 -7.61 -5.94 -6.64
CA THR A 29 -8.30 -6.79 -5.65
C THR A 29 -8.55 -8.21 -6.20
N GLU A 30 -9.02 -8.33 -7.45
CA GLU A 30 -9.22 -9.61 -8.12
C GLU A 30 -7.93 -10.44 -8.30
N ARG A 31 -6.78 -9.76 -8.39
CA ARG A 31 -5.47 -10.40 -8.55
C ARG A 31 -4.85 -10.87 -7.24
N VAL A 32 -5.27 -10.31 -6.11
CA VAL A 32 -4.84 -10.79 -4.79
C VAL A 32 -5.41 -12.19 -4.57
N ALA A 33 -4.60 -13.10 -4.04
CA ALA A 33 -4.99 -14.49 -3.85
C ALA A 33 -6.26 -14.64 -3.01
N ASP A 34 -7.10 -15.60 -3.34
CA ASP A 34 -8.36 -15.88 -2.63
C ASP A 34 -8.14 -16.34 -1.19
N THR A 35 -6.93 -16.78 -0.86
CA THR A 35 -6.49 -17.14 0.49
C THR A 35 -6.31 -15.96 1.42
N VAL A 36 -6.24 -14.73 0.87
CA VAL A 36 -6.10 -13.50 1.66
C VAL A 36 -7.47 -13.02 2.10
N ASP A 37 -7.72 -13.02 3.40
CA ASP A 37 -8.95 -12.53 4.00
C ASP A 37 -8.98 -10.99 4.10
N GLU A 38 -10.17 -10.44 4.30
CA GLU A 38 -10.31 -9.02 4.65
C GLU A 38 -9.96 -8.79 6.15
N PRO A 39 -9.33 -7.67 6.49
CA PRO A 39 -9.05 -6.49 5.64
C PRO A 39 -7.70 -6.52 4.90
N ASP A 40 -6.90 -7.57 5.06
CA ASP A 40 -5.55 -7.69 4.47
C ASP A 40 -5.60 -7.64 2.94
N ARG A 41 -6.62 -8.25 2.33
CA ARG A 41 -6.87 -8.21 0.88
C ARG A 41 -6.99 -6.77 0.37
N THR A 42 -7.78 -5.95 1.04
CA THR A 42 -7.95 -4.52 0.72
C THR A 42 -6.61 -3.78 0.80
N TRP A 43 -5.83 -3.99 1.85
CA TRP A 43 -4.53 -3.31 2.02
C TRP A 43 -3.52 -3.75 0.97
N MET A 44 -3.47 -5.02 0.64
CA MET A 44 -2.60 -5.54 -0.43
C MET A 44 -3.00 -5.03 -1.81
N ALA A 45 -4.31 -4.91 -2.10
CA ALA A 45 -4.79 -4.34 -3.34
C ALA A 45 -4.42 -2.86 -3.49
N LEU A 46 -4.50 -2.08 -2.41
CA LEU A 46 -4.06 -0.68 -2.37
C LEU A 46 -2.55 -0.55 -2.54
N ALA A 47 -1.76 -1.42 -1.91
CA ALA A 47 -0.32 -1.45 -2.12
C ALA A 47 0.03 -1.80 -3.58
N ALA A 48 -0.64 -2.79 -4.17
CA ALA A 48 -0.48 -3.15 -5.58
C ALA A 48 -0.91 -2.02 -6.53
N TYR A 49 -1.92 -1.25 -6.16
CA TYR A 49 -2.34 -0.05 -6.90
C TYR A 49 -1.20 0.98 -6.98
N ASN A 50 -0.47 1.18 -5.87
CA ASN A 50 0.62 2.15 -5.77
C ASN A 50 1.92 1.66 -6.42
N VAL A 51 2.45 0.50 -5.99
CA VAL A 51 3.78 0.01 -6.39
C VAL A 51 3.76 -0.95 -7.58
N GLY A 52 2.59 -1.43 -7.94
CA GLY A 52 2.40 -2.47 -8.96
C GLY A 52 2.35 -3.88 -8.36
N PHE A 53 1.45 -4.69 -8.92
CA PHE A 53 1.15 -6.04 -8.44
C PHE A 53 2.37 -6.98 -8.40
N ASN A 54 3.29 -6.82 -9.34
CA ASN A 54 4.48 -7.66 -9.42
C ASN A 54 5.43 -7.43 -8.23
N HIS A 55 5.60 -6.18 -7.79
CA HIS A 55 6.38 -5.87 -6.59
C HIS A 55 5.69 -6.32 -5.31
N LEU A 56 4.35 -6.31 -5.25
CA LEU A 56 3.62 -6.96 -4.17
C LEU A 56 3.92 -8.46 -4.09
N LYS A 57 3.97 -9.16 -5.24
CA LYS A 57 4.36 -10.59 -5.29
C LYS A 57 5.79 -10.81 -4.79
N ASP A 58 6.71 -9.94 -5.17
CA ASP A 58 8.10 -10.01 -4.70
C ASP A 58 8.18 -9.84 -3.18
N ALA A 59 7.44 -8.87 -2.62
CA ALA A 59 7.38 -8.68 -1.17
C ALA A 59 6.79 -9.91 -0.45
N ARG A 60 5.70 -10.48 -0.94
CA ARG A 60 5.10 -11.71 -0.39
C ARG A 60 6.08 -12.88 -0.40
N LYS A 61 6.88 -13.00 -1.46
CA LYS A 61 7.92 -14.02 -1.55
C LYS A 61 9.05 -13.80 -0.52
N ILE A 62 9.41 -12.55 -0.25
CA ILE A 62 10.36 -12.23 0.82
C ILE A 62 9.81 -12.65 2.19
N VAL A 63 8.51 -12.40 2.45
CA VAL A 63 7.84 -12.86 3.67
C VAL A 63 7.96 -14.37 3.84
N GLU A 64 7.67 -15.16 2.79
CA GLU A 64 7.83 -16.62 2.81
C GLU A 64 9.26 -17.04 3.17
N TRP A 65 10.28 -16.40 2.59
CA TRP A 65 11.68 -16.69 2.90
C TRP A 65 12.08 -16.36 4.34
N GLN A 66 11.38 -15.39 4.96
CA GLN A 66 11.59 -15.02 6.36
C GLN A 66 10.76 -15.86 7.33
N GLY A 67 9.92 -16.79 6.83
CA GLY A 67 9.07 -17.65 7.65
C GLY A 67 7.80 -16.95 8.17
N GLY A 68 7.44 -15.81 7.61
CA GLY A 68 6.21 -15.07 7.90
C GLY A 68 5.01 -15.58 7.10
N ASN A 69 3.86 -14.94 7.28
CA ASN A 69 2.64 -15.25 6.54
C ASN A 69 2.44 -14.24 5.39
N PRO A 70 2.57 -14.66 4.11
CA PRO A 70 2.42 -13.77 2.96
C PRO A 70 0.98 -13.29 2.74
N ASP A 71 0.00 -13.86 3.44
CA ASP A 71 -1.41 -13.49 3.35
C ASP A 71 -1.83 -12.46 4.42
N ILE A 72 -0.91 -12.01 5.29
CA ILE A 72 -1.16 -11.01 6.32
C ILE A 72 -0.45 -9.69 5.97
N TRP A 73 -1.19 -8.59 5.95
CA TRP A 73 -0.67 -7.26 5.61
C TRP A 73 0.50 -6.81 6.50
N VAL A 74 0.43 -7.09 7.80
CA VAL A 74 1.49 -6.70 8.75
C VAL A 74 2.84 -7.28 8.35
N ASP A 75 2.89 -8.50 7.85
CA ASP A 75 4.14 -9.12 7.41
C ASP A 75 4.59 -8.58 6.04
N VAL A 76 3.63 -8.41 5.11
CA VAL A 76 3.92 -7.88 3.78
C VAL A 76 4.37 -6.41 3.84
N SER A 77 3.78 -5.61 4.73
CA SER A 77 4.16 -4.21 4.92
C SER A 77 5.60 -4.04 5.40
N LYS A 78 6.11 -4.99 6.19
CA LYS A 78 7.53 -5.02 6.62
C LYS A 78 8.48 -5.47 5.51
N ALA A 79 8.01 -6.33 4.61
CA ALA A 79 8.83 -6.85 3.51
C ALA A 79 8.90 -5.87 2.31
N LEU A 80 7.86 -5.07 2.08
CA LEU A 80 7.85 -4.10 0.98
C LEU A 80 9.07 -3.16 0.96
N PRO A 81 9.46 -2.49 2.07
CA PRO A 81 10.64 -1.63 2.09
C PRO A 81 11.96 -2.36 1.76
N LEU A 82 12.02 -3.67 1.98
CA LEU A 82 13.21 -4.46 1.65
C LEU A 82 13.49 -4.51 0.16
N LEU A 83 12.49 -4.25 -0.70
CA LEU A 83 12.66 -4.14 -2.15
C LEU A 83 13.55 -2.96 -2.59
N ALA A 84 13.86 -2.01 -1.70
CA ALA A 84 14.85 -0.98 -1.95
C ALA A 84 16.28 -1.43 -1.66
N GLN A 85 16.47 -2.52 -0.95
CA GLN A 85 17.78 -3.03 -0.55
C GLN A 85 18.32 -4.06 -1.54
N ARG A 86 19.57 -3.87 -2.00
CA ARG A 86 20.21 -4.75 -3.00
C ARG A 86 20.24 -6.23 -2.56
N LYS A 87 20.40 -6.48 -1.28
CA LYS A 87 20.38 -7.84 -0.68
C LYS A 87 19.09 -8.61 -1.04
N TRP A 88 17.97 -7.88 -1.19
CA TRP A 88 16.65 -8.47 -1.42
C TRP A 88 16.20 -8.33 -2.87
N TYR A 89 16.24 -7.11 -3.46
CA TYR A 89 15.73 -6.93 -4.81
C TYR A 89 16.51 -7.71 -5.87
N SER A 90 17.78 -8.04 -5.63
CA SER A 90 18.56 -8.86 -6.56
C SER A 90 18.13 -10.34 -6.61
N LYS A 91 17.32 -10.78 -5.67
CA LYS A 91 16.88 -12.18 -5.54
C LYS A 91 15.44 -12.41 -6.01
N VAL A 92 14.70 -11.33 -6.26
CA VAL A 92 13.31 -11.39 -6.70
C VAL A 92 13.18 -11.05 -8.17
N PRO A 93 12.14 -11.58 -8.87
CA PRO A 93 12.00 -11.45 -10.32
C PRO A 93 11.85 -10.01 -10.84
N TYR A 94 11.18 -9.13 -10.10
CA TYR A 94 10.83 -7.78 -10.58
C TYR A 94 11.77 -6.70 -10.03
N GLY A 95 12.66 -7.05 -9.10
CA GLY A 95 13.79 -6.23 -8.69
C GLY A 95 13.43 -5.05 -7.80
N TYR A 96 14.13 -3.94 -8.02
CA TYR A 96 14.06 -2.75 -7.18
C TYR A 96 12.68 -2.07 -7.22
N ALA A 97 12.20 -1.71 -6.04
CA ALA A 97 11.05 -0.81 -5.87
C ALA A 97 11.22 0.06 -4.61
N ARG A 98 10.60 1.24 -4.62
CA ARG A 98 10.49 2.11 -3.44
C ARG A 98 9.37 1.62 -2.52
N GLY A 99 9.60 0.47 -1.88
CA GLY A 99 8.57 -0.27 -1.16
C GLY A 99 8.02 0.41 0.10
N TRP A 100 8.64 1.48 0.59
CA TRP A 100 8.07 2.31 1.66
C TRP A 100 6.88 3.17 1.18
N GLU A 101 6.85 3.57 -0.09
CA GLU A 101 5.77 4.39 -0.66
C GLU A 101 4.40 3.70 -0.54
N PRO A 102 4.22 2.42 -0.95
CA PRO A 102 2.94 1.74 -0.80
C PRO A 102 2.53 1.54 0.66
N VAL A 103 3.47 1.36 1.58
CA VAL A 103 3.17 1.24 3.01
C VAL A 103 2.61 2.56 3.56
N LEU A 104 3.27 3.67 3.27
CA LEU A 104 2.79 5.00 3.64
C LEU A 104 1.42 5.32 3.00
N TYR A 105 1.26 4.96 1.71
CA TYR A 105 0.01 5.15 0.98
C TYR A 105 -1.17 4.41 1.65
N VAL A 106 -0.98 3.14 2.01
CA VAL A 106 -2.00 2.34 2.70
C VAL A 106 -2.32 2.91 4.07
N ASN A 107 -1.30 3.29 4.86
CA ASN A 107 -1.49 3.87 6.18
C ASN A 107 -2.29 5.17 6.12
N ASN A 108 -1.97 6.06 5.18
CA ASN A 108 -2.71 7.31 4.97
C ASN A 108 -4.18 7.05 4.63
N ILE A 109 -4.47 6.10 3.73
CA ILE A 109 -5.85 5.74 3.36
C ILE A 109 -6.59 5.18 4.57
N ARG A 110 -5.97 4.31 5.38
CA ARG A 110 -6.56 3.78 6.60
C ARG A 110 -6.92 4.90 7.58
N SER A 111 -6.02 5.84 7.79
CA SER A 111 -6.27 6.99 8.67
C SER A 111 -7.43 7.85 8.16
N TYR A 112 -7.47 8.18 6.87
CA TYR A 112 -8.60 8.92 6.28
C TYR A 112 -9.91 8.16 6.38
N TYR A 113 -9.90 6.85 6.16
CA TYR A 113 -11.09 6.01 6.29
C TYR A 113 -11.62 5.99 7.72
N ASN A 114 -10.73 5.90 8.71
CA ASN A 114 -11.12 5.95 10.12
C ASN A 114 -11.71 7.31 10.50
N ILE A 115 -11.13 8.42 10.01
CA ILE A 115 -11.69 9.77 10.21
C ILE A 115 -13.09 9.87 9.59
N LEU A 116 -13.28 9.39 8.36
CA LEU A 116 -14.58 9.40 7.71
C LEU A 116 -15.62 8.57 8.49
N LYS A 117 -15.26 7.39 8.96
CA LYS A 117 -16.14 6.56 9.79
C LYS A 117 -16.54 7.29 11.06
N TRP A 118 -15.59 7.95 11.71
CA TRP A 118 -15.86 8.72 12.93
C TRP A 118 -16.80 9.90 12.65
N LEU A 119 -16.58 10.65 11.57
CA LEU A 119 -17.45 11.77 11.19
C LEU A 119 -18.88 11.31 10.86
N THR A 120 -19.03 10.22 10.11
CA THR A 120 -20.37 9.71 9.74
C THR A 120 -21.12 9.09 10.91
N ALA A 121 -20.43 8.40 11.81
CA ALA A 121 -21.06 7.84 13.02
C ALA A 121 -21.57 8.94 13.95
N ASN A 122 -20.90 10.09 14.01
CA ASN A 122 -21.32 11.24 14.82
C ASN A 122 -22.50 12.01 14.21
N ASP A 123 -22.62 12.04 12.91
CA ASP A 123 -23.71 12.71 12.19
C ASP A 123 -25.05 11.99 12.44
N GLU A 124 -25.02 10.66 12.58
CA GLU A 124 -26.21 9.86 12.88
C GLU A 124 -26.62 9.88 14.38
N SER A 125 -25.69 10.11 15.31
CA SER A 125 -25.93 10.05 16.74
C SER A 125 -26.25 11.40 17.40
N GLY A 126 -26.02 12.53 16.73
CA GLY A 126 -26.35 13.88 17.20
C GLY A 126 -25.65 14.32 18.49
N ASN A 127 -24.63 13.60 18.95
CA ASN A 127 -23.90 13.94 20.18
C ASN A 127 -22.37 13.96 19.95
N PRO A 128 -21.76 15.15 19.85
CA PRO A 128 -20.30 15.28 19.63
C PRO A 128 -19.45 15.14 20.91
N GLU A 129 -20.07 14.93 22.08
CA GLU A 129 -19.34 14.88 23.35
C GLU A 129 -18.96 13.43 23.69
N GLY A 130 -17.70 13.04 23.46
CA GLY A 130 -17.12 11.86 24.07
C GLY A 130 -16.34 10.88 23.19
N LEU A 131 -16.02 11.23 21.95
CA LEU A 131 -15.18 10.39 21.11
C LEU A 131 -13.77 10.97 21.02
N GLU A 132 -12.84 10.39 21.79
CA GLU A 132 -11.42 10.61 21.56
C GLU A 132 -11.04 10.10 20.16
N MET A 133 -10.37 10.96 19.38
CA MET A 133 -9.79 10.56 18.10
C MET A 133 -8.85 9.38 18.33
N PRO A 134 -8.93 8.30 17.54
CA PRO A 134 -7.94 7.25 17.60
C PRO A 134 -6.54 7.86 17.35
N GLN A 135 -5.72 7.93 18.38
CA GLN A 135 -4.31 8.26 18.23
C GLN A 135 -3.60 7.00 17.67
N GLU A 136 -3.68 6.80 16.37
CA GLU A 136 -2.77 5.89 15.70
C GLU A 136 -1.43 6.62 15.65
N GLU A 137 -0.47 6.20 16.48
CA GLU A 137 0.93 6.59 16.33
C GLU A 137 1.35 6.20 14.89
N LEU A 138 1.52 7.21 14.05
CA LEU A 138 2.16 7.00 12.75
C LEU A 138 3.56 6.45 13.05
N PRO A 139 3.93 5.27 12.52
CA PRO A 139 5.31 4.81 12.67
C PRO A 139 6.22 5.89 12.09
N GLU A 140 7.15 6.37 12.91
CA GLU A 140 8.16 7.31 12.43
C GLU A 140 8.87 6.68 11.22
N PRO A 141 9.10 7.44 10.15
CA PRO A 141 9.86 6.92 9.02
C PRO A 141 11.25 6.56 9.53
N ASP A 142 11.59 5.27 9.46
CA ASP A 142 12.98 4.83 9.64
C ASP A 142 13.84 5.68 8.71
N VAL A 143 14.63 6.55 9.28
CA VAL A 143 15.63 7.33 8.55
C VAL A 143 16.66 6.33 8.06
N VAL A 144 16.50 5.89 6.81
CA VAL A 144 17.54 5.10 6.13
C VAL A 144 18.70 6.06 5.90
N GLU A 145 19.71 6.02 6.76
CA GLU A 145 20.98 6.68 6.51
C GLU A 145 21.53 6.13 5.19
N ASP A 146 21.60 7.03 4.21
CA ASP A 146 22.16 6.79 2.87
C ASP A 146 23.69 6.65 3.02
N GLU A 147 24.15 5.46 3.31
CA GLU A 147 25.58 5.13 3.26
C GLU A 147 26.06 5.20 1.80
N ARG A 148 26.23 6.41 1.30
CA ARG A 148 27.11 6.69 0.17
C ARG A 148 28.53 6.71 0.68
N GLU A 149 29.14 5.58 0.79
CA GLU A 149 30.60 5.49 0.87
C GLU A 149 31.19 6.03 -0.44
N ILE A 150 31.65 7.25 -0.34
CA ILE A 150 32.55 7.86 -1.32
C ILE A 150 33.88 7.15 -1.17
N THR A 151 34.15 6.16 -1.98
CA THR A 151 35.52 5.68 -2.19
C THR A 151 36.16 6.54 -3.27
N GLU A 152 36.73 7.66 -2.86
CA GLU A 152 37.88 8.26 -3.55
C GLU A 152 39.12 7.49 -3.15
N THR A 153 39.71 6.76 -4.10
CA THR A 153 41.18 6.69 -4.31
C THR A 153 41.46 6.00 -5.65
#